data_c31837c845bb533c8737ceb23412ef78
#
_entry.id   c31837c845bb533c8737ceb23412ef78
#
_cell.length_a   1.000
_cell.length_b   1.000
_cell.length_c   1.000
_cell.angle_alpha   90.00
_cell.angle_beta   90.00
_cell.angle_gamma   90.00
#
_symmetry.space_group_name_H-M   'P 1'
#
loop_
_entity.id
_entity.type
_entity.pdbx_description
1 polymer ?
#
loop_
_entity_poly.entity_id
_entity_poly.type
_entity_poly.pdbx_seq_one_letter_code
_entity_poly.pdbx_strand_id
1 'polypeptide(L)'
;RPSAPPAAGVVAVAKQENNPTSIGLTQYLDPSYWTWAAEDPNGAALLQQGAEAILAYVVQRLEATGCQVVEAYGIVHDKDEREVWSDTEKALVVEPKPEHLHAVIKFASRAKSAPLDRLAFGIGVEPQYVEKPGRGRYAFDNMLSYLTHVKYADKHQYAPSEVATVRGPDYLGIDAQRRETWLKGRAHLKKKIVAENFEDMRERVLQGEITRDQIMLTDELFDIYSRHQREIDDALSAYGQRRAYRAAAKLRAGEFSTHVVFVHGDA
;
A
#
# COMPACT_ATOMS: atom_id res chain seq x y z
N ARG A 1 17.24 29.11 62.24
CA ARG A 1 17.07 29.50 60.79
C ARG A 1 16.03 28.56 60.19
N PRO A 2 14.96 29.06 59.56
CA PRO A 2 14.02 28.18 58.87
C PRO A 2 14.62 27.62 57.58
N SER A 3 14.45 26.33 57.36
CA SER A 3 14.87 25.61 56.15
C SER A 3 14.01 26.03 54.94
N ALA A 4 14.67 26.28 53.81
CA ALA A 4 14.03 26.61 52.54
C ALA A 4 13.10 25.47 52.03
N PRO A 5 11.97 25.79 51.39
CA PRO A 5 11.10 24.78 50.81
C PRO A 5 11.80 24.06 49.65
N PRO A 6 11.45 22.77 49.40
CA PRO A 6 12.04 22.04 48.29
C PRO A 6 11.63 22.65 46.94
N ALA A 7 12.59 22.75 46.04
CA ALA A 7 12.38 23.23 44.68
C ALA A 7 11.27 22.45 43.98
N ALA A 8 10.33 23.18 43.37
CA ALA A 8 9.27 22.61 42.55
C ALA A 8 9.90 21.72 41.45
N GLY A 9 9.54 20.44 41.46
CA GLY A 9 9.98 19.48 40.48
C GLY A 9 9.60 19.94 39.08
N VAL A 10 10.59 20.04 38.19
CA VAL A 10 10.38 20.23 36.78
C VAL A 10 9.62 19.00 36.27
N VAL A 11 8.32 19.18 36.05
CA VAL A 11 7.53 18.18 35.34
C VAL A 11 8.14 18.10 33.93
N ALA A 12 8.84 17.00 33.65
CA ALA A 12 9.39 16.75 32.34
C ALA A 12 8.24 16.75 31.34
N VAL A 13 8.19 17.78 30.50
CA VAL A 13 7.29 17.84 29.34
C VAL A 13 7.68 16.66 28.44
N ALA A 14 6.88 15.61 28.46
CA ALA A 14 7.08 14.45 27.61
C ALA A 14 7.22 14.92 26.15
N LYS A 15 8.27 14.48 25.47
CA LYS A 15 8.58 14.82 24.08
C LYS A 15 7.38 14.57 23.19
N GLN A 16 6.66 15.62 22.78
CA GLN A 16 5.58 15.60 21.79
C GLN A 16 6.08 15.41 20.35
N GLU A 17 7.37 15.09 20.18
CA GLU A 17 8.06 15.11 18.89
C GLU A 17 7.58 14.02 17.89
N ASN A 18 6.84 13.00 18.33
CA ASN A 18 6.44 11.88 17.49
C ASN A 18 4.96 11.78 17.13
N ASN A 19 4.12 12.68 17.63
CA ASN A 19 2.71 12.64 17.28
C ASN A 19 2.51 13.03 15.81
N PRO A 20 1.70 12.30 15.04
CA PRO A 20 1.41 12.65 13.66
C PRO A 20 0.47 13.86 13.58
N THR A 21 0.57 14.65 12.51
CA THR A 21 -0.42 15.68 12.15
C THR A 21 -1.57 15.09 11.34
N SER A 22 -1.39 13.92 10.78
CA SER A 22 -2.41 13.15 10.05
C SER A 22 -2.07 11.68 10.08
N ILE A 23 -3.07 10.85 9.85
CA ILE A 23 -2.95 9.39 9.76
C ILE A 23 -3.76 8.85 8.58
N GLY A 24 -3.36 7.69 8.06
CA GLY A 24 -4.16 6.77 7.29
C GLY A 24 -4.69 5.66 8.18
N LEU A 25 -5.87 5.20 7.89
CA LEU A 25 -6.47 4.01 8.46
C LEU A 25 -6.87 3.09 7.32
N THR A 26 -6.45 1.83 7.40
CA THR A 26 -6.91 0.77 6.49
C THR A 26 -7.38 -0.40 7.33
N GLN A 27 -8.68 -0.73 7.28
CA GLN A 27 -9.22 -1.82 8.10
C GLN A 27 -10.36 -2.54 7.39
N TYR A 28 -10.36 -3.87 7.48
CA TYR A 28 -11.46 -4.71 6.99
C TYR A 28 -12.76 -4.44 7.75
N LEU A 29 -13.90 -4.64 7.08
CA LEU A 29 -15.22 -4.41 7.67
C LEU A 29 -15.74 -5.60 8.50
N ASP A 30 -14.95 -6.66 8.63
CA ASP A 30 -15.28 -7.75 9.54
C ASP A 30 -15.24 -7.25 11.00
N PRO A 31 -16.31 -7.45 11.79
CA PRO A 31 -16.40 -6.98 13.18
C PRO A 31 -15.24 -7.43 14.07
N SER A 32 -14.64 -8.60 13.81
CA SER A 32 -13.54 -9.14 14.61
C SER A 32 -12.29 -8.27 14.62
N TYR A 33 -12.14 -7.41 13.63
CA TYR A 33 -11.00 -6.47 13.53
C TYR A 33 -11.21 -5.13 14.27
N TRP A 34 -12.41 -4.93 14.87
CA TRP A 34 -12.77 -3.70 15.56
C TRP A 34 -13.15 -4.01 17.00
N THR A 35 -12.39 -3.54 17.98
CA THR A 35 -12.62 -3.90 19.39
C THR A 35 -14.03 -3.53 19.89
N TRP A 36 -14.61 -2.46 19.34
CA TRP A 36 -15.95 -2.00 19.68
C TRP A 36 -17.08 -2.71 18.91
N ALA A 37 -16.76 -3.40 17.82
CA ALA A 37 -17.75 -4.14 17.04
C ALA A 37 -17.74 -5.66 17.36
N ALA A 38 -16.60 -6.18 17.82
CA ALA A 38 -16.46 -7.60 18.15
C ALA A 38 -17.33 -8.00 19.35
N GLU A 39 -17.58 -7.06 20.29
CA GLU A 39 -18.30 -7.33 21.53
C GLU A 39 -19.72 -6.75 21.55
N ASP A 40 -20.08 -5.89 20.58
CA ASP A 40 -21.37 -5.19 20.51
C ASP A 40 -22.05 -5.40 19.14
N PRO A 41 -23.23 -6.05 19.10
CA PRO A 41 -24.03 -6.19 17.87
C PRO A 41 -24.36 -4.87 17.18
N ASN A 42 -24.53 -3.77 17.94
CA ASN A 42 -24.78 -2.45 17.37
C ASN A 42 -23.53 -1.91 16.67
N GLY A 43 -22.35 -2.18 17.25
CA GLY A 43 -21.06 -1.91 16.60
C GLY A 43 -20.90 -2.68 15.29
N ALA A 44 -21.20 -3.97 15.30
CA ALA A 44 -21.18 -4.78 14.07
C ALA A 44 -22.16 -4.25 13.01
N ALA A 45 -23.37 -3.82 13.40
CA ALA A 45 -24.35 -3.22 12.50
C ALA A 45 -23.88 -1.86 11.94
N LEU A 46 -23.07 -1.11 12.68
CA LEU A 46 -22.51 0.16 12.22
C LEU A 46 -21.56 -0.02 11.03
N LEU A 47 -20.78 -1.12 11.01
CA LEU A 47 -19.88 -1.43 9.91
C LEU A 47 -20.60 -1.66 8.58
N GLN A 48 -21.89 -1.96 8.61
CA GLN A 48 -22.72 -2.16 7.41
C GLN A 48 -23.38 -0.86 6.91
N GLN A 49 -23.21 0.27 7.62
CA GLN A 49 -23.84 1.56 7.25
C GLN A 49 -23.00 2.40 6.29
N GLY A 50 -21.84 1.89 5.86
CA GLY A 50 -20.96 2.53 4.90
C GLY A 50 -19.92 3.47 5.52
N ALA A 51 -19.07 4.01 4.66
CA ALA A 51 -17.87 4.77 5.06
C ALA A 51 -18.18 5.98 5.96
N GLU A 52 -19.25 6.71 5.69
CA GLU A 52 -19.60 7.92 6.45
C GLU A 52 -19.91 7.60 7.92
N ALA A 53 -20.77 6.62 8.17
CA ALA A 53 -21.16 6.23 9.51
C ALA A 53 -19.96 5.68 10.31
N ILE A 54 -19.16 4.81 9.70
CA ILE A 54 -17.97 4.24 10.34
C ILE A 54 -16.97 5.35 10.66
N LEU A 55 -16.67 6.22 9.71
CA LEU A 55 -15.72 7.32 9.91
C LEU A 55 -16.19 8.33 10.95
N ALA A 56 -17.50 8.66 10.96
CA ALA A 56 -18.06 9.53 11.97
C ALA A 56 -17.87 8.95 13.38
N TYR A 57 -18.08 7.67 13.56
CA TYR A 57 -17.84 6.99 14.83
C TYR A 57 -16.34 6.96 15.20
N VAL A 58 -15.46 6.69 14.25
CA VAL A 58 -14.00 6.75 14.45
C VAL A 58 -13.56 8.15 14.90
N VAL A 59 -14.07 9.20 14.26
CA VAL A 59 -13.79 10.59 14.64
C VAL A 59 -14.27 10.88 16.07
N GLN A 60 -15.49 10.49 16.41
CA GLN A 60 -16.03 10.65 17.77
C GLN A 60 -15.14 9.95 18.81
N ARG A 61 -14.68 8.75 18.55
CA ARG A 61 -13.79 8.01 19.45
C ARG A 61 -12.44 8.70 19.62
N LEU A 62 -11.84 9.21 18.55
CA LEU A 62 -10.60 9.98 18.62
C LEU A 62 -10.77 11.27 19.41
N GLU A 63 -11.85 12.00 19.19
CA GLU A 63 -12.16 13.23 19.93
C GLU A 63 -12.39 12.94 21.42
N ALA A 64 -12.99 11.81 21.77
CA ALA A 64 -13.13 11.36 23.17
C ALA A 64 -11.79 11.09 23.87
N THR A 65 -10.72 10.79 23.11
CA THR A 65 -9.35 10.67 23.68
C THR A 65 -8.61 12.01 23.82
N GLY A 66 -9.26 13.13 23.48
CA GLY A 66 -8.69 14.48 23.54
C GLY A 66 -7.98 14.91 22.24
N CYS A 67 -8.06 14.13 21.19
CA CYS A 67 -7.60 14.55 19.85
C CYS A 67 -8.55 15.61 19.27
N GLN A 68 -8.02 16.51 18.44
CA GLN A 68 -8.82 17.49 17.72
C GLN A 68 -8.72 17.21 16.22
N VAL A 69 -9.75 16.57 15.67
CA VAL A 69 -9.85 16.25 14.25
C VAL A 69 -10.36 17.46 13.47
N VAL A 70 -9.66 17.84 12.39
CA VAL A 70 -10.03 18.99 11.54
C VAL A 70 -10.41 18.58 10.12
N GLU A 71 -9.88 17.46 9.63
CA GLU A 71 -10.30 16.87 8.35
C GLU A 71 -10.41 15.35 8.53
N ALA A 72 -11.45 14.74 7.94
CA ALA A 72 -11.66 13.30 7.95
C ALA A 72 -12.43 12.89 6.69
N TYR A 73 -11.80 12.04 5.90
CA TYR A 73 -12.29 11.49 4.64
C TYR A 73 -12.17 9.98 4.66
N GLY A 74 -13.13 9.27 4.09
CA GLY A 74 -13.09 7.81 4.04
C GLY A 74 -13.93 7.22 2.93
N ILE A 75 -13.56 6.03 2.52
CA ILE A 75 -14.24 5.25 1.48
C ILE A 75 -14.15 3.77 1.83
N VAL A 76 -15.15 3.01 1.45
CA VAL A 76 -15.06 1.54 1.44
C VAL A 76 -14.56 1.09 0.07
N HIS A 77 -13.43 0.40 0.06
CA HIS A 77 -12.92 -0.28 -1.13
C HIS A 77 -13.53 -1.68 -1.20
N ASP A 78 -14.46 -1.88 -2.12
CA ASP A 78 -15.22 -3.11 -2.33
C ASP A 78 -14.88 -3.81 -3.68
N LYS A 79 -14.05 -3.17 -4.50
CA LYS A 79 -13.68 -3.63 -5.85
C LYS A 79 -12.17 -3.81 -6.02
N ASP A 80 -11.44 -3.82 -4.92
CA ASP A 80 -10.01 -4.07 -4.96
C ASP A 80 -9.73 -5.57 -5.17
N GLU A 81 -8.65 -5.85 -5.88
CA GLU A 81 -8.15 -7.20 -6.11
C GLU A 81 -6.81 -7.41 -5.42
N ARG A 82 -6.46 -8.67 -5.18
CA ARG A 82 -5.16 -9.08 -4.67
C ARG A 82 -4.68 -10.35 -5.36
N GLU A 83 -3.38 -10.46 -5.53
CA GLU A 83 -2.75 -11.70 -5.95
C GLU A 83 -2.54 -12.62 -4.74
N VAL A 84 -2.98 -13.86 -4.87
CA VAL A 84 -2.84 -14.89 -3.85
C VAL A 84 -2.25 -16.14 -4.49
N TRP A 85 -1.30 -16.78 -3.80
CA TRP A 85 -0.79 -18.06 -4.25
C TRP A 85 -1.84 -19.15 -4.12
N SER A 86 -2.19 -19.80 -5.23
CA SER A 86 -3.09 -20.95 -5.25
C SER A 86 -2.29 -22.25 -5.20
N ASP A 87 -2.43 -23.00 -4.11
CA ASP A 87 -1.80 -24.32 -3.98
C ASP A 87 -2.35 -25.35 -4.97
N THR A 88 -3.59 -25.16 -5.42
CA THR A 88 -4.26 -26.02 -6.39
C THR A 88 -3.71 -25.78 -7.80
N GLU A 89 -3.59 -24.51 -8.18
CA GLU A 89 -3.14 -24.11 -9.53
C GLU A 89 -1.62 -24.00 -9.64
N LYS A 90 -0.91 -23.99 -8.48
CA LYS A 90 0.54 -23.72 -8.38
C LYS A 90 0.97 -22.43 -9.07
N ALA A 91 0.10 -21.40 -8.99
CA ALA A 91 0.27 -20.10 -9.61
C ALA A 91 -0.30 -18.99 -8.73
N LEU A 92 0.07 -17.75 -9.02
CA LEU A 92 -0.62 -16.58 -8.49
C LEU A 92 -1.97 -16.44 -9.19
N VAL A 93 -3.04 -16.38 -8.42
CA VAL A 93 -4.41 -16.11 -8.88
C VAL A 93 -4.88 -14.78 -8.35
N VAL A 94 -5.69 -14.09 -9.14
CA VAL A 94 -6.29 -12.82 -8.73
C VAL A 94 -7.61 -13.13 -8.02
N GLU A 95 -7.75 -12.67 -6.79
CA GLU A 95 -8.96 -12.79 -5.98
C GLU A 95 -9.49 -11.42 -5.57
N PRO A 96 -10.81 -11.26 -5.38
CA PRO A 96 -11.36 -10.07 -4.74
C PRO A 96 -10.74 -9.89 -3.35
N LYS A 97 -10.29 -8.68 -3.04
CA LYS A 97 -9.87 -8.33 -1.70
C LYS A 97 -11.12 -8.10 -0.84
N PRO A 98 -11.19 -8.58 0.42
CA PRO A 98 -12.31 -8.28 1.29
C PRO A 98 -12.54 -6.77 1.44
N GLU A 99 -13.81 -6.38 1.56
CA GLU A 99 -14.19 -4.97 1.76
C GLU A 99 -13.45 -4.36 2.94
N HIS A 100 -12.93 -3.16 2.74
CA HIS A 100 -12.14 -2.48 3.76
C HIS A 100 -12.30 -0.97 3.68
N LEU A 101 -12.33 -0.34 4.86
CA LEU A 101 -12.31 1.10 4.98
C LEU A 101 -10.90 1.61 4.71
N HIS A 102 -10.77 2.58 3.82
CA HIS A 102 -9.65 3.50 3.77
C HIS A 102 -10.08 4.85 4.29
N ALA A 103 -9.38 5.39 5.29
CA ALA A 103 -9.66 6.73 5.80
C ALA A 103 -8.38 7.54 5.96
N VAL A 104 -8.52 8.86 5.81
CA VAL A 104 -7.47 9.86 6.00
C VAL A 104 -7.97 10.88 6.99
N ILE A 105 -7.27 11.01 8.12
CA ILE A 105 -7.66 11.86 9.25
C ILE A 105 -6.54 12.85 9.54
N LYS A 106 -6.87 14.13 9.68
CA LYS A 106 -5.94 15.19 10.01
C LYS A 106 -6.31 15.86 11.33
N PHE A 107 -5.30 16.13 12.14
CA PHE A 107 -5.42 16.78 13.44
C PHE A 107 -5.03 18.26 13.34
N ALA A 108 -5.59 19.08 14.23
CA ALA A 108 -5.32 20.51 14.26
C ALA A 108 -3.83 20.84 14.45
N SER A 109 -3.12 20.02 15.22
CA SER A 109 -1.67 20.10 15.41
C SER A 109 -1.13 18.81 16.01
N ARG A 110 0.19 18.67 16.11
CA ARG A 110 0.83 17.56 16.84
C ARG A 110 0.43 17.52 18.32
N ALA A 111 0.25 18.69 18.95
CA ALA A 111 -0.18 18.80 20.34
C ALA A 111 -1.66 18.40 20.55
N LYS A 112 -2.43 18.32 19.46
CA LYS A 112 -3.84 17.92 19.41
C LYS A 112 -4.04 16.53 18.82
N SER A 113 -2.99 15.72 18.84
CA SER A 113 -2.93 14.33 18.40
C SER A 113 -2.26 13.48 19.49
N ALA A 114 -2.13 12.19 19.26
CA ALA A 114 -1.50 11.24 20.16
C ALA A 114 -0.51 10.34 19.40
N PRO A 115 0.37 9.56 20.06
CA PRO A 115 1.16 8.51 19.43
C PRO A 115 0.28 7.49 18.70
N LEU A 116 0.83 6.80 17.67
CA LEU A 116 0.06 5.90 16.80
C LEU A 116 -0.66 4.79 17.55
N ASP A 117 -0.01 4.18 18.53
CA ASP A 117 -0.58 3.13 19.37
C ASP A 117 -1.81 3.62 20.17
N ARG A 118 -1.75 4.84 20.71
CA ARG A 118 -2.90 5.47 21.38
C ARG A 118 -4.01 5.85 20.40
N LEU A 119 -3.65 6.30 19.19
CA LEU A 119 -4.64 6.58 18.14
C LEU A 119 -5.34 5.30 17.72
N ALA A 120 -4.58 4.22 17.45
CA ALA A 120 -5.13 2.92 17.10
C ALA A 120 -6.07 2.38 18.20
N PHE A 121 -5.64 2.44 19.45
CA PHE A 121 -6.48 2.07 20.59
C PHE A 121 -7.76 2.92 20.67
N GLY A 122 -7.64 4.25 20.49
CA GLY A 122 -8.79 5.16 20.45
C GLY A 122 -9.76 4.82 19.31
N ILE A 123 -9.26 4.50 18.12
CA ILE A 123 -10.05 4.04 16.97
C ILE A 123 -10.68 2.68 17.25
N GLY A 124 -10.02 1.81 17.99
CA GLY A 124 -10.45 0.45 18.30
C GLY A 124 -9.95 -0.58 17.28
N VAL A 125 -8.75 -0.37 16.75
CA VAL A 125 -8.04 -1.27 15.83
C VAL A 125 -6.62 -1.56 16.32
N GLU A 126 -5.96 -2.53 15.72
CA GLU A 126 -4.57 -2.79 16.02
C GLU A 126 -3.63 -1.75 15.35
N PRO A 127 -2.46 -1.44 15.97
CA PRO A 127 -1.58 -0.36 15.51
C PRO A 127 -1.09 -0.50 14.06
N GLN A 128 -0.98 -1.70 13.51
CA GLN A 128 -0.55 -1.95 12.13
C GLN A 128 -1.52 -1.41 11.08
N TYR A 129 -2.77 -1.15 11.44
CA TYR A 129 -3.79 -0.62 10.55
C TYR A 129 -3.85 0.91 10.52
N VAL A 130 -3.01 1.55 11.35
CA VAL A 130 -2.90 3.01 11.41
C VAL A 130 -1.48 3.42 11.02
N GLU A 131 -1.35 4.21 9.98
CA GLU A 131 -0.07 4.63 9.45
C GLU A 131 0.12 6.14 9.48
N LYS A 132 1.37 6.58 9.60
CA LYS A 132 1.75 7.98 9.37
C LYS A 132 1.90 8.21 7.88
N PRO A 133 1.53 9.41 7.37
CA PRO A 133 1.93 9.79 6.02
C PRO A 133 3.46 9.73 5.90
N GLY A 134 3.93 9.38 4.71
CA GLY A 134 5.35 9.40 4.38
C GLY A 134 5.99 10.77 4.65
N ARG A 135 7.30 10.83 4.60
CA ARG A 135 8.02 12.10 4.76
C ARG A 135 7.90 12.91 3.47
N GLY A 136 7.55 14.20 3.61
CA GLY A 136 7.55 15.13 2.49
C GLY A 136 6.34 16.05 2.44
N ARG A 137 6.47 17.11 1.64
CA ARG A 137 5.47 18.18 1.51
C ARG A 137 4.11 17.68 1.02
N TYR A 138 4.09 16.64 0.20
CA TYR A 138 2.89 16.11 -0.44
C TYR A 138 2.34 14.83 0.22
N ALA A 139 2.85 14.46 1.40
CA ALA A 139 2.50 13.20 2.04
C ALA A 139 0.99 13.07 2.32
N PHE A 140 0.37 14.12 2.88
CA PHE A 140 -1.08 14.15 3.11
C PHE A 140 -1.88 14.11 1.80
N ASP A 141 -1.42 14.84 0.80
CA ASP A 141 -2.01 14.88 -0.55
C ASP A 141 -1.97 13.51 -1.24
N ASN A 142 -0.90 12.76 -1.03
CA ASN A 142 -0.78 11.40 -1.54
C ASN A 142 -1.80 10.47 -0.89
N MET A 143 -2.05 10.60 0.40
CA MET A 143 -3.08 9.81 1.09
C MET A 143 -4.48 10.15 0.56
N LEU A 144 -4.80 11.44 0.37
CA LEU A 144 -6.07 11.86 -0.23
C LEU A 144 -6.26 11.26 -1.63
N SER A 145 -5.24 11.33 -2.48
CA SER A 145 -5.29 10.79 -3.84
C SER A 145 -5.40 9.26 -3.89
N TYR A 146 -5.07 8.57 -2.79
CA TYR A 146 -5.18 7.12 -2.70
C TYR A 146 -6.61 6.67 -2.46
N LEU A 147 -7.47 7.50 -1.84
CA LEU A 147 -8.87 7.13 -1.60
C LEU A 147 -9.62 6.76 -2.88
N THR A 148 -9.32 7.41 -3.99
CA THR A 148 -9.92 7.12 -5.31
C THR A 148 -8.99 6.37 -6.26
N HIS A 149 -7.78 5.98 -5.81
CA HIS A 149 -6.73 5.38 -6.62
C HIS A 149 -6.33 6.20 -7.86
N VAL A 150 -6.60 7.51 -7.87
CA VAL A 150 -6.40 8.36 -9.05
C VAL A 150 -4.98 8.32 -9.61
N LYS A 151 -3.97 8.01 -8.80
CA LYS A 151 -2.57 7.85 -9.22
C LYS A 151 -2.22 6.42 -9.67
N TYR A 152 -3.05 5.43 -9.40
CA TYR A 152 -2.77 4.01 -9.59
C TYR A 152 -3.66 3.45 -10.70
N ALA A 153 -3.15 3.48 -11.94
CA ALA A 153 -3.92 3.10 -13.13
C ALA A 153 -4.27 1.61 -13.20
N ASP A 154 -3.49 0.79 -12.50
CA ASP A 154 -3.63 -0.65 -12.36
C ASP A 154 -4.70 -1.07 -11.34
N LYS A 155 -5.18 -0.13 -10.52
CA LYS A 155 -6.21 -0.39 -9.53
C LYS A 155 -7.58 0.09 -10.00
N HIS A 156 -8.64 -0.48 -9.40
CA HIS A 156 -9.99 0.04 -9.60
C HIS A 156 -10.04 1.54 -9.25
N GLN A 157 -10.62 2.33 -10.13
CA GLN A 157 -10.75 3.78 -9.94
C GLN A 157 -12.11 4.09 -9.33
N TYR A 158 -12.12 4.50 -8.07
CA TYR A 158 -13.35 4.93 -7.39
C TYR A 158 -13.73 6.34 -7.79
N ALA A 159 -15.04 6.62 -7.82
CA ALA A 159 -15.52 7.96 -8.08
C ALA A 159 -15.30 8.87 -6.84
N PRO A 160 -14.93 10.14 -7.02
CA PRO A 160 -14.79 11.08 -5.89
C PRO A 160 -16.06 11.23 -5.04
N SER A 161 -17.24 10.98 -5.61
CA SER A 161 -18.52 10.99 -4.91
C SER A 161 -18.72 9.79 -3.96
N GLU A 162 -17.91 8.74 -4.08
CA GLU A 162 -17.93 7.59 -3.17
C GLU A 162 -17.16 7.89 -1.86
N VAL A 163 -16.38 8.97 -1.83
CA VAL A 163 -15.61 9.37 -0.64
C VAL A 163 -16.47 10.20 0.30
N ALA A 164 -16.72 9.68 1.49
CA ALA A 164 -17.41 10.40 2.55
C ALA A 164 -16.52 11.50 3.16
N THR A 165 -17.10 12.67 3.42
CA THR A 165 -16.48 13.77 4.15
C THR A 165 -17.17 13.95 5.51
N VAL A 166 -16.49 13.67 6.62
CA VAL A 166 -17.03 13.82 7.97
C VAL A 166 -16.57 15.13 8.61
N ARG A 167 -15.39 15.60 8.29
CA ARG A 167 -14.81 16.86 8.76
C ARG A 167 -14.02 17.53 7.64
N GLY A 168 -14.02 18.85 7.61
CA GLY A 168 -13.25 19.66 6.68
C GLY A 168 -13.98 20.01 5.39
N PRO A 169 -13.25 20.49 4.37
CA PRO A 169 -13.80 20.80 3.05
C PRO A 169 -14.33 19.52 2.38
N ASP A 170 -15.37 19.67 1.54
CA ASP A 170 -15.89 18.54 0.77
C ASP A 170 -14.82 17.92 -0.15
N TYR A 171 -14.74 16.58 -0.14
CA TYR A 171 -13.73 15.85 -0.93
C TYR A 171 -13.90 16.06 -2.43
N LEU A 172 -15.14 16.18 -2.94
CA LEU A 172 -15.39 16.52 -4.35
C LEU A 172 -14.70 17.82 -4.76
N GLY A 173 -14.76 18.83 -3.90
CA GLY A 173 -14.08 20.11 -4.14
C GLY A 173 -12.56 19.98 -4.10
N ILE A 174 -12.03 19.14 -3.22
CA ILE A 174 -10.59 18.84 -3.14
C ILE A 174 -10.14 18.10 -4.39
N ASP A 175 -10.85 17.07 -4.81
CA ASP A 175 -10.54 16.29 -6.02
C ASP A 175 -10.54 17.19 -7.25
N ALA A 176 -11.59 18.01 -7.43
CA ALA A 176 -11.70 18.93 -8.56
C ALA A 176 -10.51 19.90 -8.66
N GLN A 177 -10.02 20.40 -7.52
CA GLN A 177 -8.87 21.32 -7.49
C GLN A 177 -7.52 20.62 -7.71
N ARG A 178 -7.37 19.36 -7.28
CA ARG A 178 -6.07 18.68 -7.21
C ARG A 178 -5.90 17.56 -8.23
N ARG A 179 -6.98 17.09 -8.86
CA ARG A 179 -6.98 15.96 -9.77
C ARG A 179 -5.95 16.08 -10.89
N GLU A 180 -5.83 17.24 -11.51
CA GLU A 180 -4.83 17.47 -12.56
C GLU A 180 -3.38 17.29 -12.02
N THR A 181 -3.11 17.81 -10.82
CA THR A 181 -1.82 17.65 -10.15
C THR A 181 -1.55 16.20 -9.79
N TRP A 182 -2.56 15.47 -9.32
CA TRP A 182 -2.46 14.06 -9.02
C TRP A 182 -2.21 13.21 -10.27
N LEU A 183 -2.87 13.52 -11.37
CA LEU A 183 -2.67 12.85 -12.66
C LEU A 183 -1.27 13.12 -13.26
N LYS A 184 -0.73 14.32 -13.08
CA LYS A 184 0.68 14.61 -13.43
C LYS A 184 1.65 13.76 -12.61
N GLY A 185 1.34 13.50 -11.34
CA GLY A 185 2.07 12.56 -10.49
C GLY A 185 2.03 11.10 -10.99
N ARG A 186 0.93 10.69 -11.66
CA ARG A 186 0.80 9.36 -12.31
C ARG A 186 1.90 9.12 -13.36
N ALA A 187 2.24 10.11 -14.15
CA ALA A 187 3.33 10.00 -15.14
C ALA A 187 4.70 9.79 -14.48
N HIS A 188 4.92 10.38 -13.30
CA HIS A 188 6.13 10.18 -12.53
C HIS A 188 6.20 8.79 -11.88
N LEU A 189 5.07 8.29 -11.38
CA LEU A 189 4.94 6.91 -10.88
C LEU A 189 5.15 5.89 -12.01
N LYS A 190 4.59 6.11 -13.21
CA LYS A 190 4.88 5.27 -14.38
C LYS A 190 6.38 5.21 -14.70
N LYS A 191 7.12 6.34 -14.63
CA LYS A 191 8.57 6.33 -14.81
C LYS A 191 9.29 5.51 -13.74
N LYS A 192 8.84 5.60 -12.49
CA LYS A 192 9.42 4.83 -11.38
C LYS A 192 9.10 3.34 -11.51
N ILE A 193 7.85 3.00 -11.84
CA ILE A 193 7.43 1.62 -12.10
C ILE A 193 8.19 1.02 -13.28
N VAL A 194 8.40 1.77 -14.35
CA VAL A 194 9.21 1.32 -15.50
C VAL A 194 10.67 1.07 -15.10
N ALA A 195 11.25 1.89 -14.22
CA ALA A 195 12.61 1.64 -13.73
C ALA A 195 12.68 0.44 -12.77
N GLU A 196 11.70 0.28 -11.88
CA GLU A 196 11.59 -0.89 -11.00
C GLU A 196 11.29 -2.17 -11.83
N ASN A 197 10.45 -2.08 -12.84
CA ASN A 197 10.17 -3.19 -13.76
C ASN A 197 11.36 -3.59 -14.60
N PHE A 198 12.27 -2.69 -14.98
CA PHE A 198 13.50 -3.05 -15.67
C PHE A 198 14.42 -3.91 -14.80
N GLU A 199 14.66 -3.52 -13.55
CA GLU A 199 15.51 -4.31 -12.65
C GLU A 199 14.86 -5.66 -12.32
N ASP A 200 13.54 -5.69 -12.07
CA ASP A 200 12.77 -6.92 -11.90
C ASP A 200 12.85 -7.81 -13.15
N MET A 201 12.59 -7.24 -14.32
CA MET A 201 12.69 -7.97 -15.59
C MET A 201 14.09 -8.55 -15.79
N ARG A 202 15.14 -7.77 -15.53
CA ARG A 202 16.53 -8.19 -15.66
C ARG A 202 16.85 -9.34 -14.69
N GLU A 203 16.41 -9.24 -13.45
CA GLU A 203 16.60 -10.29 -12.43
C GLU A 203 15.88 -11.58 -12.86
N ARG A 204 14.63 -11.51 -13.28
CA ARG A 204 13.84 -12.66 -13.74
C ARG A 204 14.41 -13.29 -15.01
N VAL A 205 14.99 -12.50 -15.91
CA VAL A 205 15.76 -13.02 -17.05
C VAL A 205 17.00 -13.79 -16.57
N LEU A 206 17.75 -13.27 -15.60
CA LEU A 206 18.91 -13.94 -15.01
C LEU A 206 18.55 -15.23 -14.25
N GLN A 207 17.33 -15.32 -13.73
CA GLN A 207 16.76 -16.52 -13.10
C GLN A 207 16.18 -17.51 -14.12
N GLY A 208 15.94 -17.08 -15.37
CA GLY A 208 15.36 -17.87 -16.45
C GLY A 208 13.84 -17.96 -16.40
N GLU A 209 13.20 -17.07 -15.68
CA GLU A 209 11.75 -16.96 -15.58
C GLU A 209 11.15 -16.23 -16.78
N ILE A 210 11.90 -15.30 -17.38
CA ILE A 210 11.51 -14.59 -18.59
C ILE A 210 12.46 -14.97 -19.71
N THR A 211 11.89 -15.44 -20.82
CA THR A 211 12.62 -15.84 -22.03
C THR A 211 12.58 -14.74 -23.10
N ARG A 212 13.48 -14.81 -24.09
CA ARG A 212 13.46 -13.88 -25.24
C ARG A 212 12.12 -13.90 -25.97
N ASP A 213 11.51 -15.07 -26.16
CA ASP A 213 10.24 -15.19 -26.88
C ASP A 213 9.10 -14.50 -26.12
N GLN A 214 9.06 -14.65 -24.79
CA GLN A 214 8.09 -13.93 -23.97
C GLN A 214 8.28 -12.43 -24.06
N ILE A 215 9.52 -11.94 -24.11
CA ILE A 215 9.81 -10.51 -24.30
C ILE A 215 9.26 -10.02 -25.64
N MET A 216 9.49 -10.78 -26.71
CA MET A 216 9.07 -10.39 -28.06
C MET A 216 7.56 -10.50 -28.30
N LEU A 217 6.86 -11.34 -27.52
CA LEU A 217 5.42 -11.58 -27.65
C LEU A 217 4.55 -10.78 -26.67
N THR A 218 5.17 -10.06 -25.72
CA THR A 218 4.44 -9.29 -24.68
C THR A 218 4.78 -7.81 -24.82
N ASP A 219 3.81 -7.00 -25.18
CA ASP A 219 4.00 -5.57 -25.46
C ASP A 219 4.67 -4.80 -24.30
N GLU A 220 4.27 -5.09 -23.07
CA GLU A 220 4.84 -4.44 -21.88
C GLU A 220 6.32 -4.82 -21.67
N LEU A 221 6.67 -6.08 -21.88
CA LEU A 221 8.05 -6.55 -21.78
C LEU A 221 8.89 -6.01 -22.95
N PHE A 222 8.32 -5.95 -24.14
CA PHE A 222 8.98 -5.38 -25.31
C PHE A 222 9.24 -3.88 -25.17
N ASP A 223 8.33 -3.14 -24.54
CA ASP A 223 8.51 -1.71 -24.27
C ASP A 223 9.68 -1.45 -23.30
N ILE A 224 9.83 -2.29 -22.27
CA ILE A 224 11.01 -2.25 -21.38
C ILE A 224 12.27 -2.66 -22.15
N TYR A 225 12.21 -3.76 -22.88
CA TYR A 225 13.34 -4.28 -23.69
C TYR A 225 13.84 -3.24 -24.68
N SER A 226 12.96 -2.58 -25.42
CA SER A 226 13.34 -1.59 -26.44
C SER A 226 14.15 -0.40 -25.88
N ARG A 227 13.97 -0.09 -24.59
CA ARG A 227 14.70 0.99 -23.89
C ARG A 227 16.00 0.52 -23.24
N HIS A 228 16.11 -0.78 -22.94
CA HIS A 228 17.19 -1.39 -22.19
C HIS A 228 17.74 -2.63 -22.92
N GLN A 229 17.72 -2.61 -24.25
CA GLN A 229 18.02 -3.77 -25.09
C GLN A 229 19.34 -4.42 -24.72
N ARG A 230 20.40 -3.62 -24.59
CA ARG A 230 21.75 -4.13 -24.33
C ARG A 230 21.83 -4.86 -22.99
N GLU A 231 21.29 -4.25 -21.93
CA GLU A 231 21.35 -4.81 -20.57
C GLU A 231 20.52 -6.09 -20.44
N ILE A 232 19.40 -6.17 -21.15
CA ILE A 232 18.55 -7.38 -21.19
C ILE A 232 19.20 -8.47 -22.04
N ASP A 233 19.81 -8.13 -23.19
CA ASP A 233 20.56 -9.09 -24.01
C ASP A 233 21.77 -9.66 -23.27
N ASP A 234 22.47 -8.83 -22.50
CA ASP A 234 23.55 -9.27 -21.61
C ASP A 234 23.04 -10.24 -20.53
N ALA A 235 21.89 -9.97 -19.94
CA ALA A 235 21.25 -10.85 -18.96
C ALA A 235 20.81 -12.20 -19.55
N LEU A 236 20.20 -12.19 -20.73
CA LEU A 236 19.82 -13.41 -21.46
C LEU A 236 21.06 -14.27 -21.81
N SER A 237 22.12 -13.63 -22.26
CA SER A 237 23.40 -14.28 -22.55
C SER A 237 24.03 -14.91 -21.29
N ALA A 238 24.08 -14.16 -20.21
CA ALA A 238 24.61 -14.63 -18.92
C ALA A 238 23.82 -15.84 -18.39
N TYR A 239 22.49 -15.81 -18.48
CA TYR A 239 21.64 -16.96 -18.13
C TYR A 239 21.94 -18.18 -18.99
N GLY A 240 22.04 -18.01 -20.31
CA GLY A 240 22.39 -19.09 -21.24
C GLY A 240 23.72 -19.73 -20.90
N GLN A 241 24.76 -18.93 -20.67
CA GLN A 241 26.10 -19.42 -20.27
C GLN A 241 26.04 -20.18 -18.93
N ARG A 242 25.35 -19.64 -17.91
CA ARG A 242 25.19 -20.29 -16.59
C ARG A 242 24.46 -21.63 -16.73
N ARG A 243 23.41 -21.70 -17.55
CA ARG A 243 22.66 -22.95 -17.85
C ARG A 243 23.56 -24.00 -18.51
N ALA A 244 24.31 -23.60 -19.52
CA ALA A 244 25.26 -24.48 -20.20
C ALA A 244 26.34 -25.02 -19.28
N TYR A 245 26.92 -24.14 -18.41
CA TYR A 245 27.91 -24.55 -17.44
C TYR A 245 27.34 -25.55 -16.40
N ARG A 246 26.12 -25.32 -15.89
CA ARG A 246 25.44 -26.25 -14.97
C ARG A 246 25.14 -27.60 -15.63
N ALA A 247 24.72 -27.63 -16.90
CA ALA A 247 24.50 -28.86 -17.65
C ALA A 247 25.82 -29.64 -17.84
N ALA A 248 26.89 -28.96 -18.22
CA ALA A 248 28.21 -29.58 -18.37
C ALA A 248 28.79 -30.07 -17.02
N ALA A 249 28.49 -29.38 -15.91
CA ALA A 249 28.90 -29.83 -14.57
C ALA A 249 28.15 -31.10 -14.15
N LYS A 250 26.85 -31.20 -14.40
CA LYS A 250 26.05 -32.42 -14.15
C LYS A 250 26.53 -33.62 -14.98
N LEU A 251 26.84 -33.40 -16.26
CA LEU A 251 27.42 -34.44 -17.13
C LEU A 251 28.75 -34.95 -16.57
N ARG A 252 29.62 -34.04 -16.07
CA ARG A 252 30.90 -34.41 -15.46
C ARG A 252 30.76 -35.14 -14.13
N ALA A 253 29.72 -34.85 -13.37
CA ALA A 253 29.42 -35.51 -12.10
C ALA A 253 28.73 -36.86 -12.25
N GLY A 254 28.39 -37.29 -13.48
CA GLY A 254 27.73 -38.58 -13.73
C GLY A 254 26.24 -38.59 -13.31
N GLU A 255 25.67 -37.47 -13.04
CA GLU A 255 24.24 -37.34 -12.69
C GLU A 255 23.39 -37.36 -13.99
N PHE A 256 23.11 -38.55 -14.51
CA PHE A 256 22.18 -38.74 -15.65
C PHE A 256 20.74 -38.77 -15.13
N SER A 257 19.99 -37.69 -15.37
CA SER A 257 18.52 -37.76 -15.33
C SER A 257 18.07 -38.30 -16.73
N THR A 258 17.39 -39.43 -16.74
CA THR A 258 16.89 -40.12 -17.95
C THR A 258 15.72 -39.42 -18.65
N HIS A 259 15.45 -38.17 -18.36
CA HIS A 259 14.42 -37.37 -19.01
C HIS A 259 15.04 -36.19 -19.76
N VAL A 260 15.67 -36.48 -20.90
CA VAL A 260 15.98 -35.45 -21.89
C VAL A 260 14.84 -35.42 -22.90
N VAL A 261 13.94 -34.46 -22.73
CA VAL A 261 13.00 -34.12 -23.81
C VAL A 261 13.76 -33.27 -24.81
N PHE A 262 14.10 -33.87 -25.97
CA PHE A 262 14.59 -33.12 -27.11
C PHE A 262 13.40 -32.36 -27.71
N VAL A 263 13.30 -31.07 -27.50
CA VAL A 263 12.46 -30.21 -28.32
C VAL A 263 13.26 -29.93 -29.58
N HIS A 264 12.89 -30.60 -30.68
CA HIS A 264 13.36 -30.23 -32.00
C HIS A 264 12.75 -28.86 -32.32
N GLY A 265 13.58 -27.84 -32.39
CA GLY A 265 13.26 -26.61 -33.08
C GLY A 265 13.44 -26.85 -34.57
N ASP A 266 12.33 -26.86 -35.30
CA ASP A 266 12.36 -26.77 -36.76
C ASP A 266 12.80 -25.36 -37.18
N ALA A 267 13.59 -25.30 -38.26
CA ALA A 267 14.30 -24.19 -38.85
C ALA A 267 13.40 -23.03 -39.34
#